data_170e38d5b71dd79d5dacfb62aa8d44d3
#
_entry.id   170e38d5b71dd79d5dacfb62aa8d44d3
#
_cell.length_a   1.000
_cell.length_b   1.000
_cell.length_c   1.000
_cell.angle_alpha   90.00
_cell.angle_beta   90.00
_cell.angle_gamma   90.00
#
_symmetry.space_group_name_H-M   'P 1'
#
loop_
_entity.id
_entity.type
_entity.pdbx_description
1 polymer ?
#
loop_
_entity_poly.entity_id
_entity_poly.type
_entity_poly.pdbx_seq_one_letter_code
_entity_poly.pdbx_strand_id
1 'polypeptide(L)'
;MRLYLVRHGLPLTKEENPDRPLSPQGKKEVDRMASFLGRAGVRVDRVIHSGILRAQQTALALSSVIGPGRIVEEMKGLTPASRLDTLVEAAAGWTQDTMVCGHDPFMSRCASYFLCGDPDAGVLGFDPGSVACLERDPIITDKGGHWTLLWHMSPVLLGA
;
A
#
# COMPACT_ATOMS: atom_id res chain seq x y z
N MET A 1 -4.91 5.66 14.35
CA MET A 1 -4.24 5.96 13.07
C MET A 1 -4.23 4.71 12.24
N ARG A 2 -4.62 4.82 10.97
CA ARG A 2 -4.67 3.71 10.02
C ARG A 2 -3.52 3.77 9.02
N LEU A 3 -2.96 2.63 8.72
CA LEU A 3 -1.95 2.42 7.69
C LEU A 3 -2.55 1.58 6.58
N TYR A 4 -2.55 2.11 5.37
CA TYR A 4 -3.02 1.41 4.18
C TYR A 4 -1.79 0.95 3.39
N LEU A 5 -1.51 -0.35 3.42
CA LEU A 5 -0.45 -0.96 2.62
C LEU A 5 -1.01 -1.35 1.26
N VAL A 6 -0.36 -0.89 0.20
CA VAL A 6 -0.82 -1.09 -1.18
C VAL A 6 0.31 -1.70 -2.02
N ARG A 7 0.05 -2.84 -2.65
CA ARG A 7 0.90 -3.30 -3.74
C ARG A 7 0.48 -2.57 -5.01
N HIS A 8 1.45 -2.06 -5.80
CA HIS A 8 1.16 -1.43 -7.09
C HIS A 8 0.29 -2.32 -7.98
N GLY A 9 -0.53 -1.70 -8.85
CA GLY A 9 -1.35 -2.41 -9.83
C GLY A 9 -0.53 -3.18 -10.87
N LEU A 10 -1.19 -4.00 -11.67
CA LEU A 10 -0.56 -4.86 -12.68
C LEU A 10 0.24 -4.00 -13.70
N PRO A 11 1.57 -4.17 -13.80
CA PRO A 11 2.38 -3.42 -14.75
C PRO A 11 2.46 -4.11 -16.10
N LEU A 12 2.93 -3.38 -17.11
CA LEU A 12 3.46 -3.97 -18.33
C LEU A 12 4.69 -4.83 -18.02
N THR A 13 4.97 -5.80 -18.89
CA THR A 13 6.21 -6.57 -18.83
C THR A 13 7.42 -5.70 -19.20
N LYS A 14 8.63 -6.16 -18.89
CA LYS A 14 9.85 -5.42 -19.22
C LYS A 14 10.09 -5.36 -20.72
N GLU A 15 9.63 -6.37 -21.46
CA GLU A 15 9.71 -6.49 -22.92
C GLU A 15 8.77 -5.51 -23.62
N GLU A 16 7.56 -5.28 -23.04
CA GLU A 16 6.59 -4.30 -23.57
C GLU A 16 7.03 -2.85 -23.29
N ASN A 17 7.59 -2.62 -22.10
CA ASN A 17 8.09 -1.30 -21.72
C ASN A 17 9.12 -1.44 -20.58
N PRO A 18 10.38 -1.00 -20.77
CA PRO A 18 11.43 -1.08 -19.75
C PRO A 18 11.09 -0.39 -18.44
N ASP A 19 10.33 0.70 -18.47
CA ASP A 19 9.90 1.46 -17.28
C ASP A 19 8.77 0.78 -16.52
N ARG A 20 8.12 -0.21 -17.13
CA ARG A 20 7.05 -1.01 -16.54
C ARG A 20 5.95 -0.16 -15.87
N PRO A 21 5.31 0.76 -16.60
CA PRO A 21 4.12 1.46 -16.11
C PRO A 21 2.97 0.47 -15.87
N LEU A 22 1.88 0.95 -15.28
CA LEU A 22 0.65 0.16 -15.20
C LEU A 22 0.15 -0.23 -16.60
N SER A 23 -0.20 -1.50 -16.75
CA SER A 23 -0.88 -1.99 -17.94
C SER A 23 -2.29 -1.39 -18.05
N PRO A 24 -2.95 -1.45 -19.23
CA PRO A 24 -4.35 -1.05 -19.36
C PRO A 24 -5.28 -1.78 -18.37
N GLN A 25 -5.03 -3.07 -18.14
CA GLN A 25 -5.75 -3.87 -17.16
C GLN A 25 -5.47 -3.36 -15.73
N GLY A 26 -4.20 -3.15 -15.38
CA GLY A 26 -3.82 -2.65 -14.05
C GLY A 26 -4.42 -1.28 -13.74
N LYS A 27 -4.51 -0.39 -14.72
CA LYS A 27 -5.19 0.91 -14.55
C LYS A 27 -6.67 0.72 -14.20
N LYS A 28 -7.39 -0.11 -14.96
CA LYS A 28 -8.81 -0.40 -14.70
C LYS A 28 -9.03 -1.01 -13.30
N GLU A 29 -8.16 -1.92 -12.87
CA GLU A 29 -8.22 -2.55 -11.55
C GLU A 29 -8.00 -1.54 -10.42
N VAL A 30 -7.00 -0.67 -10.56
CA VAL A 30 -6.71 0.39 -9.59
C VAL A 30 -7.84 1.41 -9.54
N ASP A 31 -8.42 1.81 -10.67
CA ASP A 31 -9.55 2.74 -10.73
C ASP A 31 -10.81 2.15 -10.06
N ARG A 32 -11.06 0.85 -10.23
CA ARG A 32 -12.15 0.16 -9.52
C ARG A 32 -11.91 0.12 -8.02
N MET A 33 -10.68 -0.18 -7.60
CA MET A 33 -10.30 -0.15 -6.19
C MET A 33 -10.47 1.25 -5.60
N ALA A 34 -10.03 2.30 -6.29
CA ALA A 34 -10.22 3.68 -5.86
C ALA A 34 -11.70 4.02 -5.68
N SER A 35 -12.53 3.66 -6.67
CA SER A 35 -13.98 3.87 -6.63
C SER A 35 -14.65 3.10 -5.50
N PHE A 36 -14.25 1.85 -5.27
CA PHE A 36 -14.76 1.03 -4.17
C PHE A 36 -14.42 1.65 -2.81
N LEU A 37 -13.16 1.98 -2.58
CA LEU A 37 -12.69 2.60 -1.33
C LEU A 37 -13.35 3.97 -1.09
N GLY A 38 -13.54 4.76 -2.14
CA GLY A 38 -14.23 6.04 -2.07
C GLY A 38 -15.69 5.90 -1.63
N ARG A 39 -16.43 4.92 -2.19
CA ARG A 39 -17.81 4.61 -1.79
C ARG A 39 -17.89 4.04 -0.36
N ALA A 40 -16.88 3.28 0.06
CA ALA A 40 -16.77 2.79 1.43
C ALA A 40 -16.40 3.89 2.44
N GLY A 41 -16.21 5.12 1.99
CA GLY A 41 -15.89 6.26 2.86
C GLY A 41 -14.44 6.30 3.33
N VAL A 42 -13.55 5.51 2.73
CA VAL A 42 -12.11 5.55 3.07
C VAL A 42 -11.54 6.92 2.73
N ARG A 43 -10.78 7.48 3.67
CA ARG A 43 -10.03 8.72 3.49
C ARG A 43 -8.64 8.55 4.06
N VAL A 44 -7.66 9.22 3.42
CA VAL A 44 -6.28 9.28 3.87
C VAL A 44 -5.79 10.72 3.93
N ASP A 45 -4.93 11.01 4.87
CA ASP A 45 -4.34 12.32 5.05
C ASP A 45 -2.98 12.43 4.36
N ARG A 46 -2.30 11.31 4.17
CA ARG A 46 -0.98 11.22 3.58
C ARG A 46 -0.88 10.08 2.60
N VAL A 47 -0.21 10.30 1.46
CA VAL A 47 0.00 9.30 0.41
C VAL A 47 1.48 9.23 0.07
N ILE A 48 2.04 8.04 0.13
CA ILE A 48 3.47 7.78 -0.09
C ILE A 48 3.63 6.70 -1.16
N HIS A 49 4.68 6.81 -1.98
CA HIS A 49 5.06 5.77 -2.94
C HIS A 49 6.58 5.55 -2.98
N SER A 50 7.01 4.44 -3.57
CA SER A 50 8.42 4.02 -3.64
C SER A 50 9.31 4.79 -4.64
N GLY A 51 8.76 5.73 -5.41
CA GLY A 51 9.45 6.38 -6.53
C GLY A 51 9.40 5.59 -7.84
N ILE A 52 9.12 4.27 -7.83
CA ILE A 52 9.02 3.48 -9.06
C ILE A 52 7.68 3.76 -9.76
N LEU A 53 7.74 3.98 -11.09
CA LEU A 53 6.63 4.50 -11.90
C LEU A 53 5.27 3.83 -11.64
N ARG A 54 5.19 2.50 -11.62
CA ARG A 54 3.95 1.76 -11.38
C ARG A 54 3.36 1.99 -9.98
N ALA A 55 4.21 2.16 -8.96
CA ALA A 55 3.76 2.49 -7.60
C ALA A 55 3.29 3.94 -7.51
N GLN A 56 3.99 4.86 -8.17
CA GLN A 56 3.57 6.26 -8.30
C GLN A 56 2.21 6.38 -8.99
N GLN A 57 2.02 5.70 -10.14
CA GLN A 57 0.75 5.71 -10.86
C GLN A 57 -0.40 5.14 -10.02
N THR A 58 -0.15 4.07 -9.28
CA THR A 58 -1.13 3.49 -8.34
C THR A 58 -1.49 4.48 -7.24
N ALA A 59 -0.50 5.09 -6.62
CA ALA A 59 -0.69 6.09 -5.56
C ALA A 59 -1.50 7.29 -6.04
N LEU A 60 -1.20 7.82 -7.22
CA LEU A 60 -1.93 8.95 -7.83
C LEU A 60 -3.39 8.59 -8.12
N ALA A 61 -3.65 7.42 -8.71
CA ALA A 61 -5.00 6.99 -9.03
C ALA A 61 -5.86 6.80 -7.76
N LEU A 62 -5.33 6.15 -6.73
CA LEU A 62 -6.04 5.97 -5.46
C LEU A 62 -6.24 7.33 -4.76
N SER A 63 -5.21 8.17 -4.68
CA SER A 63 -5.25 9.47 -4.02
C SER A 63 -6.30 10.40 -4.61
N SER A 64 -6.56 10.34 -5.91
CA SER A 64 -7.56 11.18 -6.56
C SER A 64 -8.98 11.01 -5.97
N VAL A 65 -9.25 9.85 -5.38
CA VAL A 65 -10.57 9.52 -4.80
C VAL A 65 -10.56 9.52 -3.27
N ILE A 66 -9.56 8.88 -2.64
CA ILE A 66 -9.55 8.70 -1.19
C ILE A 66 -8.71 9.74 -0.44
N GLY A 67 -7.90 10.52 -1.15
CA GLY A 67 -7.07 11.60 -0.62
C GLY A 67 -7.09 12.84 -1.52
N PRO A 68 -8.27 13.35 -1.93
CA PRO A 68 -8.32 14.46 -2.87
C PRO A 68 -7.63 15.70 -2.30
N GLY A 69 -6.74 16.32 -3.12
CA GLY A 69 -5.96 17.49 -2.72
C GLY A 69 -4.75 17.16 -1.83
N ARG A 70 -4.48 15.91 -1.51
CA ARG A 70 -3.27 15.53 -0.77
C ARG A 70 -2.06 15.45 -1.70
N ILE A 71 -0.89 15.79 -1.16
CA ILE A 71 0.37 15.61 -1.86
C ILE A 71 0.73 14.13 -1.86
N VAL A 72 1.13 13.63 -3.02
CA VAL A 72 1.64 12.27 -3.19
C VAL A 72 3.16 12.33 -3.13
N GLU A 73 3.75 11.77 -2.07
CA GLU A 73 5.15 11.92 -1.72
C GLU A 73 5.97 10.67 -2.11
N GLU A 74 7.18 10.88 -2.61
CA GLU A 74 8.15 9.79 -2.73
C GLU A 74 8.86 9.54 -1.41
N MET A 75 8.96 8.27 -1.02
CA MET A 75 9.79 7.81 0.10
C MET A 75 10.77 6.74 -0.39
N LYS A 76 12.05 6.98 -0.20
CA LYS A 76 13.09 5.98 -0.49
C LYS A 76 13.00 4.80 0.48
N GLY A 77 13.47 3.63 0.05
CA GLY A 77 13.48 2.44 0.91
C GLY A 77 12.16 1.64 0.91
N LEU A 78 11.31 1.80 -0.11
CA LEU A 78 10.07 1.04 -0.30
C LEU A 78 10.10 0.12 -1.53
N THR A 79 11.30 -0.20 -2.03
CA THR A 79 11.48 -1.11 -3.18
C THR A 79 11.36 -2.57 -2.76
N PRO A 80 11.20 -3.54 -3.71
CA PRO A 80 11.04 -4.96 -3.35
C PRO A 80 12.14 -5.52 -2.44
N ALA A 81 13.38 -5.06 -2.61
CA ALA A 81 14.56 -5.53 -1.87
C ALA A 81 14.93 -4.64 -0.66
N SER A 82 14.11 -3.65 -0.35
CA SER A 82 14.39 -2.72 0.76
C SER A 82 14.30 -3.42 2.12
N ARG A 83 15.01 -2.88 3.11
CA ARG A 83 14.88 -3.27 4.50
C ARG A 83 13.60 -2.68 5.07
N LEU A 84 12.95 -3.39 5.99
CA LEU A 84 11.69 -2.94 6.60
C LEU A 84 11.89 -1.76 7.55
N ASP A 85 13.06 -1.63 8.15
CA ASP A 85 13.37 -0.63 9.19
C ASP A 85 12.92 0.79 8.78
N THR A 86 13.17 1.15 7.51
CA THR A 86 12.81 2.49 6.99
C THR A 86 11.31 2.80 7.14
N LEU A 87 10.45 1.86 6.77
CA LEU A 87 8.99 2.07 6.89
C LEU A 87 8.53 1.91 8.34
N VAL A 88 9.07 0.93 9.06
CA VAL A 88 8.69 0.66 10.45
C VAL A 88 9.03 1.84 11.36
N GLU A 89 10.24 2.38 11.25
CA GLU A 89 10.67 3.53 12.04
C GLU A 89 9.89 4.80 11.69
N ALA A 90 9.65 5.03 10.40
CA ALA A 90 8.84 6.17 9.97
C ALA A 90 7.39 6.05 10.48
N ALA A 91 6.77 4.88 10.32
CA ALA A 91 5.39 4.64 10.75
C ALA A 91 5.20 4.78 12.26
N ALA A 92 6.22 4.49 13.07
CA ALA A 92 6.17 4.66 14.51
C ALA A 92 5.87 6.10 14.94
N GLY A 93 6.35 7.08 14.15
CA GLY A 93 6.13 8.51 14.40
C GLY A 93 4.86 9.10 13.76
N TRP A 94 4.14 8.35 12.94
CA TRP A 94 2.96 8.89 12.25
C TRP A 94 1.73 8.93 13.15
N THR A 95 0.96 9.99 12.99
CA THR A 95 -0.31 10.20 13.70
C THR A 95 -1.51 10.32 12.74
N GLN A 96 -1.24 10.48 11.44
CA GLN A 96 -2.24 10.67 10.39
C GLN A 96 -2.48 9.38 9.63
N ASP A 97 -3.69 9.18 9.15
CA ASP A 97 -4.04 8.06 8.29
C ASP A 97 -3.23 8.13 6.99
N THR A 98 -2.37 7.12 6.78
CA THR A 98 -1.34 7.14 5.75
C THR A 98 -1.48 5.94 4.80
N MET A 99 -1.44 6.19 3.50
CA MET A 99 -1.34 5.15 2.46
C MET A 99 0.10 5.04 1.95
N VAL A 100 0.59 3.81 1.83
CA VAL A 100 1.92 3.50 1.30
C VAL A 100 1.79 2.55 0.13
N CYS A 101 2.18 3.01 -1.07
CA CYS A 101 2.20 2.22 -2.29
C CYS A 101 3.61 1.70 -2.59
N GLY A 102 3.76 0.40 -2.62
CA GLY A 102 5.04 -0.27 -2.84
C GLY A 102 4.90 -1.57 -3.62
N HIS A 103 5.72 -2.53 -3.29
CA HIS A 103 5.98 -3.74 -4.05
C HIS A 103 5.99 -4.98 -3.17
N ASP A 104 5.68 -6.15 -3.73
CA ASP A 104 5.98 -7.42 -3.10
C ASP A 104 7.43 -7.86 -3.45
N PRO A 105 8.08 -8.59 -2.52
CA PRO A 105 7.59 -9.09 -1.23
C PRO A 105 7.62 -8.07 -0.06
N PHE A 106 8.04 -6.83 -0.31
CA PHE A 106 8.19 -5.81 0.75
C PHE A 106 6.87 -5.54 1.47
N MET A 107 5.73 -5.38 0.75
CA MET A 107 4.42 -5.12 1.37
C MET A 107 3.92 -6.29 2.22
N SER A 108 4.06 -7.53 1.73
CA SER A 108 3.71 -8.74 2.49
C SER A 108 4.55 -8.88 3.76
N ARG A 109 5.85 -8.60 3.68
CA ARG A 109 6.75 -8.63 4.84
C ARG A 109 6.45 -7.52 5.85
N CYS A 110 6.11 -6.31 5.38
CA CYS A 110 5.67 -5.21 6.24
C CYS A 110 4.39 -5.58 6.98
N ALA A 111 3.38 -6.12 6.26
CA ALA A 111 2.13 -6.54 6.88
C ALA A 111 2.37 -7.60 7.96
N SER A 112 3.18 -8.63 7.66
CA SER A 112 3.54 -9.67 8.62
C SER A 112 4.22 -9.10 9.87
N TYR A 113 5.18 -8.20 9.68
CA TYR A 113 5.87 -7.57 10.80
C TYR A 113 4.93 -6.73 11.67
N PHE A 114 4.07 -5.91 11.07
CA PHE A 114 3.12 -5.09 11.83
C PHE A 114 2.09 -5.93 12.58
N LEU A 115 1.64 -7.04 11.99
CA LEU A 115 0.59 -7.89 12.59
C LEU A 115 1.11 -8.85 13.66
N CYS A 116 2.33 -9.40 13.51
CA CYS A 116 2.84 -10.43 14.43
C CYS A 116 4.31 -10.27 14.84
N GLY A 117 4.99 -9.21 14.40
CA GLY A 117 6.40 -8.95 14.75
C GLY A 117 7.42 -9.75 13.95
N ASP A 118 7.00 -10.69 13.11
CA ASP A 118 7.86 -11.51 12.27
C ASP A 118 7.61 -11.21 10.79
N PRO A 119 8.57 -10.61 10.05
CA PRO A 119 8.40 -10.25 8.65
C PRO A 119 8.29 -11.47 7.72
N ASP A 120 8.76 -12.62 8.13
CA ASP A 120 8.81 -13.83 7.31
C ASP A 120 7.67 -14.81 7.66
N ALA A 121 6.75 -14.41 8.53
CA ALA A 121 5.60 -15.23 8.93
C ALA A 121 4.58 -15.47 7.79
N GLY A 122 4.59 -14.66 6.74
CA GLY A 122 3.73 -14.87 5.56
C GLY A 122 2.23 -14.77 5.85
N VAL A 123 1.82 -13.91 6.80
CA VAL A 123 0.43 -13.82 7.27
C VAL A 123 -0.52 -13.17 6.26
N LEU A 124 0.00 -12.41 5.31
CA LEU A 124 -0.81 -11.70 4.31
C LEU A 124 -0.06 -11.60 2.97
N GLY A 125 -0.70 -12.10 1.92
CA GLY A 125 -0.22 -11.94 0.55
C GLY A 125 -0.94 -10.82 -0.19
N PHE A 126 -0.29 -10.20 -1.17
CA PHE A 126 -0.87 -9.12 -1.95
C PHE A 126 -0.89 -9.46 -3.44
N ASP A 127 -2.05 -9.50 -4.06
CA ASP A 127 -2.19 -9.40 -5.50
C ASP A 127 -1.85 -7.98 -5.99
N PRO A 128 -1.47 -7.79 -7.26
CA PRO A 128 -1.31 -6.43 -7.81
C PRO A 128 -2.57 -5.59 -7.59
N GLY A 129 -2.41 -4.38 -7.04
CA GLY A 129 -3.51 -3.48 -6.73
C GLY A 129 -4.27 -3.77 -5.43
N SER A 130 -3.87 -4.79 -4.66
CA SER A 130 -4.45 -5.07 -3.34
C SER A 130 -4.15 -3.98 -2.33
N VAL A 131 -5.08 -3.77 -1.41
CA VAL A 131 -5.00 -2.83 -0.29
C VAL A 131 -5.30 -3.55 1.02
N ALA A 132 -4.42 -3.42 2.00
CA ALA A 132 -4.68 -3.84 3.37
C ALA A 132 -4.75 -2.62 4.28
N CYS A 133 -5.76 -2.57 5.14
CA CYS A 133 -5.92 -1.54 6.15
C CYS A 133 -5.57 -2.10 7.53
N LEU A 134 -4.55 -1.55 8.14
CA LEU A 134 -4.11 -1.88 9.48
C LEU A 134 -4.40 -0.70 10.42
N GLU A 135 -4.83 -0.99 11.64
CA GLU A 135 -5.04 0.02 12.68
C GLU A 135 -4.03 -0.19 13.80
N ARG A 136 -3.33 0.89 14.16
CA ARG A 136 -2.38 0.87 15.27
C ARG A 136 -3.13 0.98 16.59
N ASP A 137 -2.83 0.09 17.53
CA ASP A 137 -3.28 0.22 18.91
C ASP A 137 -2.68 1.49 19.53
N PRO A 138 -3.51 2.41 20.06
CA PRO A 138 -3.01 3.66 20.65
C PRO A 138 -2.27 3.46 21.97
N ILE A 139 -2.43 2.32 22.62
CA ILE A 139 -1.89 2.04 23.96
C ILE A 139 -0.51 1.38 23.85
N ILE A 140 -0.25 0.64 22.76
CA ILE A 140 0.95 -0.17 22.60
C ILE A 140 1.95 0.61 21.72
N THR A 141 3.14 0.88 22.27
CA THR A 141 4.16 1.73 21.63
C THR A 141 5.27 0.94 20.93
N ASP A 142 5.27 -0.39 21.04
CA ASP A 142 6.31 -1.23 20.42
C ASP A 142 6.23 -1.24 18.89
N LYS A 143 7.38 -1.45 18.25
CA LYS A 143 7.56 -1.26 16.82
C LYS A 143 6.86 -2.30 15.94
N GLY A 144 6.52 -3.47 16.47
CA GLY A 144 5.92 -4.56 15.68
C GLY A 144 4.95 -5.43 16.46
N GLY A 145 4.04 -6.11 15.76
CA GLY A 145 3.13 -7.09 16.35
C GLY A 145 1.92 -6.52 17.10
N HIS A 146 1.64 -5.22 16.95
CA HIS A 146 0.58 -4.53 17.71
C HIS A 146 -0.38 -3.74 16.82
N TRP A 147 -0.46 -4.15 15.56
CA TRP A 147 -1.44 -3.61 14.63
C TRP A 147 -2.54 -4.64 14.40
N THR A 148 -3.75 -4.16 14.23
CA THR A 148 -4.90 -5.00 13.90
C THR A 148 -5.21 -4.88 12.40
N LEU A 149 -5.34 -6.00 11.71
CA LEU A 149 -5.86 -6.00 10.36
C LEU A 149 -7.37 -5.73 10.41
N LEU A 150 -7.80 -4.59 9.87
CA LEU A 150 -9.22 -4.27 9.76
C LEU A 150 -9.84 -4.96 8.56
N TRP A 151 -9.16 -4.92 7.42
CA TRP A 151 -9.56 -5.59 6.18
C TRP A 151 -8.40 -5.68 5.18
N HIS A 152 -8.52 -6.62 4.27
CA HIS A 152 -7.68 -6.75 3.07
C HIS A 152 -8.58 -6.95 1.85
N MET A 153 -8.34 -6.19 0.77
CA MET A 153 -9.13 -6.26 -0.45
C MET A 153 -8.23 -6.44 -1.67
N SER A 154 -8.54 -7.46 -2.46
CA SER A 154 -7.94 -7.67 -3.77
C SER A 154 -8.86 -7.14 -4.88
N PRO A 155 -8.34 -6.49 -5.93
CA PRO A 155 -9.15 -6.02 -7.06
C PRO A 155 -9.84 -7.17 -7.81
N VAL A 156 -9.34 -8.39 -7.70
CA VAL A 156 -9.97 -9.61 -8.26
C VAL A 156 -11.40 -9.80 -7.74
N LEU A 157 -11.65 -9.44 -6.48
CA LEU A 157 -12.98 -9.54 -5.85
C LEU A 157 -13.97 -8.46 -6.30
N LEU A 158 -13.49 -7.41 -6.97
CA LEU A 158 -14.32 -6.29 -7.41
C LEU A 158 -14.93 -6.48 -8.80
N GLY A 159 -14.75 -7.67 -9.37
CA GLY A 159 -15.29 -8.05 -10.68
C GLY A 159 -14.42 -7.60 -11.86
N ALA A 160 -14.79 -8.09 -13.05
CA ALA A 160 -14.15 -7.70 -14.31
C ALA A 160 -14.68 -6.36 -14.84
#